data_a7a3f6123124a14f8744a37dd930ee84
#
_entry.id   a7a3f6123124a14f8744a37dd930ee84
#
_cell.length_a   1.000
_cell.length_b   1.000
_cell.length_c   1.000
_cell.angle_alpha   90.00
_cell.angle_beta   90.00
_cell.angle_gamma   90.00
#
_symmetry.space_group_name_H-M   'P 1'
#
loop_
_entity.id
_entity.type
_entity.pdbx_description
1 polymer ?
#
loop_
_entity_poly.entity_id
_entity_poly.type
_entity_poly.pdbx_seq_one_letter_code
_entity_poly.pdbx_strand_id
1 'polypeptide(L)'
;MDFGLSTDQREIQRTARELLAERARPERVREHAEAGRLDEALWRELCELGWPGIAIAEEYGGQGLGLVELAILCEELGRTLAPVPLLPCVLAGVMIEQAGSPEQRERWLPGFANGETIGALGKVREGVAELVVGALDAQVLVLLDAAGSEVRAYTREQVTVEPVDSIDPTRPAGLVRTSAGAGETLDGDVSGGIDRALVAIASELVGVSERALEMTVAYVKERKQFGVPVGAYQAVSHRCAQMLLDTEKARATTAFAAWAADADPQRLGEAAAMAKAAASEAGVEVTASAIQAHGGIGFTWEADVHWLYKRALLDAALLGGAKQQRARLAGILAHT
;
A
#
# COMPACT_ATOMS: atom_id res chain seq x y z
N MET A 1 -15.25 -17.35 13.54
CA MET A 1 -14.57 -16.77 12.37
C MET A 1 -13.14 -17.29 12.39
N ASP A 2 -12.67 -17.88 11.30
CA ASP A 2 -11.28 -18.28 11.15
C ASP A 2 -10.66 -17.31 10.13
N PHE A 3 -9.68 -16.55 10.57
CA PHE A 3 -8.92 -15.61 9.71
C PHE A 3 -7.58 -16.19 9.27
N GLY A 4 -7.36 -17.47 9.52
CA GLY A 4 -6.18 -18.18 9.05
C GLY A 4 -6.20 -18.30 7.54
N LEU A 5 -5.04 -18.10 6.89
CA LEU A 5 -4.92 -18.29 5.46
C LEU A 5 -5.24 -19.74 5.07
N SER A 6 -5.94 -19.95 3.96
CA SER A 6 -6.13 -21.24 3.32
C SER A 6 -4.81 -21.84 2.83
N THR A 7 -4.81 -23.07 2.38
CA THR A 7 -3.62 -23.68 1.79
C THR A 7 -3.15 -22.92 0.55
N ASP A 8 -4.08 -22.53 -0.31
CA ASP A 8 -3.79 -21.82 -1.55
C ASP A 8 -3.27 -20.39 -1.27
N GLN A 9 -3.87 -19.71 -0.29
CA GLN A 9 -3.42 -18.39 0.15
C GLN A 9 -1.99 -18.42 0.76
N ARG A 10 -1.67 -19.47 1.53
CA ARG A 10 -0.29 -19.69 2.01
C ARG A 10 0.69 -19.95 0.89
N GLU A 11 0.27 -20.65 -0.16
CA GLU A 11 1.10 -20.89 -1.34
C GLU A 11 1.35 -19.59 -2.13
N ILE A 12 0.32 -18.75 -2.31
CA ILE A 12 0.47 -17.39 -2.90
C ILE A 12 1.47 -16.59 -2.09
N GLN A 13 1.32 -16.53 -0.76
CA GLN A 13 2.22 -15.80 0.12
C GLN A 13 3.66 -16.30 0.00
N ARG A 14 3.87 -17.61 0.05
CA ARG A 14 5.19 -18.22 -0.07
C ARG A 14 5.86 -17.88 -1.39
N THR A 15 5.13 -18.05 -2.49
CA THR A 15 5.63 -17.78 -3.84
C THR A 15 5.95 -16.30 -4.03
N ALA A 16 5.09 -15.40 -3.56
CA ALA A 16 5.31 -13.96 -3.62
C ALA A 16 6.55 -13.55 -2.81
N ARG A 17 6.70 -14.09 -1.60
CA ARG A 17 7.86 -13.85 -0.73
C ARG A 17 9.17 -14.30 -1.36
N GLU A 18 9.22 -15.52 -1.90
CA GLU A 18 10.40 -16.07 -2.56
C GLU A 18 10.78 -15.25 -3.81
N LEU A 19 9.82 -14.93 -4.67
CA LEU A 19 10.02 -14.13 -5.87
C LEU A 19 10.58 -12.74 -5.52
N LEU A 20 9.93 -12.02 -4.63
CA LEU A 20 10.33 -10.66 -4.28
C LEU A 20 11.66 -10.63 -3.51
N ALA A 21 11.95 -11.62 -2.67
CA ALA A 21 13.24 -11.73 -2.01
C ALA A 21 14.40 -11.91 -3.00
N GLU A 22 14.15 -12.58 -4.15
CA GLU A 22 15.14 -12.74 -5.21
C GLU A 22 15.25 -11.52 -6.13
N ARG A 23 14.10 -10.94 -6.53
CA ARG A 23 14.03 -9.89 -7.55
C ARG A 23 14.17 -8.48 -7.00
N ALA A 24 13.60 -8.19 -5.83
CA ALA A 24 13.62 -6.87 -5.20
C ALA A 24 14.64 -6.81 -4.04
N ARG A 25 15.89 -7.18 -4.32
CA ARG A 25 16.97 -7.07 -3.34
C ARG A 25 17.24 -5.60 -3.00
N PRO A 26 17.70 -5.30 -1.78
CA PRO A 26 17.94 -3.91 -1.34
C PRO A 26 18.80 -3.08 -2.29
N GLU A 27 19.85 -3.69 -2.87
CA GLU A 27 20.73 -3.01 -3.82
C GLU A 27 19.99 -2.59 -5.09
N ARG A 28 19.10 -3.46 -5.61
CA ARG A 28 18.28 -3.19 -6.80
C ARG A 28 17.22 -2.13 -6.51
N VAL A 29 16.59 -2.20 -5.33
CA VAL A 29 15.64 -1.18 -4.89
C VAL A 29 16.30 0.20 -4.83
N ARG A 30 17.50 0.28 -4.25
CA ARG A 30 18.27 1.55 -4.20
C ARG A 30 18.62 2.06 -5.60
N GLU A 31 19.09 1.21 -6.50
CA GLU A 31 19.41 1.60 -7.87
C GLU A 31 18.22 2.28 -8.57
N HIS A 32 17.03 1.68 -8.47
CA HIS A 32 15.83 2.24 -9.07
C HIS A 32 15.37 3.52 -8.38
N ALA A 33 15.46 3.58 -7.04
CA ALA A 33 15.12 4.77 -6.26
C ALA A 33 16.04 5.96 -6.60
N GLU A 34 17.35 5.74 -6.72
CA GLU A 34 18.32 6.77 -7.10
C GLU A 34 18.13 7.23 -8.54
N ALA A 35 17.71 6.33 -9.42
CA ALA A 35 17.40 6.64 -10.81
C ALA A 35 16.02 7.30 -11.00
N GLY A 36 15.19 7.34 -9.96
CA GLY A 36 13.82 7.90 -10.00
C GLY A 36 12.90 7.17 -10.99
N ARG A 37 13.08 5.85 -11.15
CA ARG A 37 12.34 5.04 -12.13
C ARG A 37 11.86 3.72 -11.55
N LEU A 38 10.78 3.19 -12.13
CA LEU A 38 10.25 1.88 -11.80
C LEU A 38 11.14 0.74 -12.34
N ASP A 39 11.05 -0.43 -11.73
CA ASP A 39 11.65 -1.66 -12.24
C ASP A 39 10.72 -2.30 -13.28
N GLU A 40 10.85 -1.91 -14.53
CA GLU A 40 10.03 -2.39 -15.64
C GLU A 40 10.17 -3.91 -15.85
N ALA A 41 11.34 -4.49 -15.58
CA ALA A 41 11.57 -5.91 -15.77
C ALA A 41 10.79 -6.71 -14.71
N LEU A 42 10.86 -6.28 -13.46
CA LEU A 42 10.07 -6.87 -12.37
C LEU A 42 8.57 -6.65 -12.63
N TRP A 43 8.16 -5.43 -13.05
CA TRP A 43 6.76 -5.17 -13.35
C TRP A 43 6.21 -6.14 -14.41
N ARG A 44 6.93 -6.36 -15.49
CA ARG A 44 6.53 -7.32 -16.53
C ARG A 44 6.39 -8.74 -15.99
N GLU A 45 7.33 -9.21 -15.16
CA GLU A 45 7.26 -10.53 -14.52
C GLU A 45 6.01 -10.65 -13.62
N LEU A 46 5.67 -9.60 -12.85
CA LEU A 46 4.45 -9.59 -12.05
C LEU A 46 3.15 -9.58 -12.88
N CYS A 47 3.17 -8.88 -14.03
CA CYS A 47 2.05 -8.90 -14.98
C CYS A 47 1.84 -10.29 -15.60
N GLU A 48 2.92 -10.98 -16.00
CA GLU A 48 2.87 -12.36 -16.51
C GLU A 48 2.32 -13.35 -15.47
N LEU A 49 2.53 -13.08 -14.18
CA LEU A 49 1.96 -13.84 -13.07
C LEU A 49 0.52 -13.43 -12.71
N GLY A 50 -0.05 -12.42 -13.38
CA GLY A 50 -1.41 -11.94 -13.16
C GLY A 50 -1.63 -11.14 -11.88
N TRP A 51 -0.56 -10.63 -11.24
CA TRP A 51 -0.69 -9.92 -9.97
C TRP A 51 -1.55 -8.64 -10.05
N PRO A 52 -1.46 -7.80 -11.10
CA PRO A 52 -2.29 -6.62 -11.20
C PRO A 52 -3.79 -6.92 -11.23
N GLY A 53 -4.15 -8.07 -11.83
CA GLY A 53 -5.52 -8.53 -11.99
C GLY A 53 -6.01 -9.49 -10.90
N ILE A 54 -5.25 -9.71 -9.81
CA ILE A 54 -5.56 -10.78 -8.85
C ILE A 54 -6.98 -10.65 -8.28
N ALA A 55 -7.42 -9.45 -7.94
CA ALA A 55 -8.75 -9.18 -7.39
C ALA A 55 -9.75 -8.63 -8.42
N ILE A 56 -9.35 -8.43 -9.68
CA ILE A 56 -10.24 -8.01 -10.76
C ILE A 56 -11.06 -9.22 -11.23
N ALA A 57 -12.34 -9.02 -11.49
CA ALA A 57 -13.23 -10.09 -11.94
C ALA A 57 -12.78 -10.73 -13.26
N GLU A 58 -13.01 -12.04 -13.40
CA GLU A 58 -12.63 -12.81 -14.60
C GLU A 58 -13.23 -12.25 -15.89
N GLU A 59 -14.44 -11.70 -15.84
CA GLU A 59 -15.11 -11.07 -17.00
C GLU A 59 -14.32 -9.89 -17.57
N TYR A 60 -13.43 -9.26 -16.78
CA TYR A 60 -12.52 -8.19 -17.19
C TYR A 60 -11.07 -8.68 -17.38
N GLY A 61 -10.86 -9.98 -17.44
CA GLY A 61 -9.54 -10.58 -17.66
C GLY A 61 -8.67 -10.71 -16.40
N GLY A 62 -9.23 -10.48 -15.22
CA GLY A 62 -8.56 -10.70 -13.94
C GLY A 62 -8.59 -12.16 -13.48
N GLN A 63 -8.09 -12.42 -12.27
CA GLN A 63 -8.06 -13.76 -11.67
C GLN A 63 -9.34 -14.07 -10.88
N GLY A 64 -10.19 -13.07 -10.59
CA GLY A 64 -11.43 -13.23 -9.84
C GLY A 64 -11.24 -13.69 -8.40
N LEU A 65 -10.03 -13.50 -7.82
CA LEU A 65 -9.76 -13.79 -6.42
C LEU A 65 -10.21 -12.61 -5.53
N GLY A 66 -10.12 -12.79 -4.20
CA GLY A 66 -10.64 -11.80 -3.27
C GLY A 66 -9.63 -10.75 -2.83
N LEU A 67 -10.11 -9.89 -1.91
CA LEU A 67 -9.26 -8.87 -1.29
C LEU A 67 -8.23 -9.50 -0.34
N VAL A 68 -8.45 -10.72 0.15
CA VAL A 68 -7.48 -11.46 0.97
C VAL A 68 -6.20 -11.76 0.18
N GLU A 69 -6.32 -12.27 -1.05
CA GLU A 69 -5.17 -12.57 -1.91
C GLU A 69 -4.43 -11.29 -2.33
N LEU A 70 -5.18 -10.23 -2.64
CA LEU A 70 -4.59 -8.93 -2.91
C LEU A 70 -3.82 -8.38 -1.70
N ALA A 71 -4.37 -8.50 -0.49
CA ALA A 71 -3.74 -8.08 0.75
C ALA A 71 -2.40 -8.81 0.98
N ILE A 72 -2.35 -10.12 0.69
CA ILE A 72 -1.11 -10.91 0.75
C ILE A 72 -0.04 -10.33 -0.17
N LEU A 73 -0.38 -10.01 -1.43
CA LEU A 73 0.58 -9.43 -2.37
C LEU A 73 1.06 -8.05 -1.92
N CYS A 74 0.15 -7.19 -1.43
CA CYS A 74 0.50 -5.86 -0.92
C CYS A 74 1.43 -5.97 0.30
N GLU A 75 1.22 -6.93 1.21
CA GLU A 75 2.09 -7.16 2.35
C GLU A 75 3.50 -7.55 1.91
N GLU A 76 3.65 -8.48 0.98
CA GLU A 76 4.97 -8.92 0.50
C GLU A 76 5.69 -7.80 -0.30
N LEU A 77 4.96 -6.94 -1.01
CA LEU A 77 5.52 -5.73 -1.64
C LEU A 77 6.07 -4.74 -0.60
N GLY A 78 5.32 -4.51 0.48
CA GLY A 78 5.75 -3.65 1.57
C GLY A 78 7.04 -4.14 2.24
N ARG A 79 7.20 -5.44 2.40
CA ARG A 79 8.41 -6.06 2.96
C ARG A 79 9.68 -5.76 2.17
N THR A 80 9.57 -5.64 0.86
CA THR A 80 10.72 -5.51 -0.04
C THR A 80 10.90 -4.11 -0.61
N LEU A 81 9.90 -3.23 -0.43
CA LEU A 81 9.85 -1.90 -1.05
C LEU A 81 9.98 -1.96 -2.58
N ALA A 82 9.47 -3.02 -3.21
CA ALA A 82 9.61 -3.25 -4.65
C ALA A 82 9.20 -2.00 -5.45
N PRO A 83 10.07 -1.48 -6.33
CA PRO A 83 9.82 -0.25 -7.07
C PRO A 83 8.96 -0.52 -8.32
N VAL A 84 7.75 -1.01 -8.09
CA VAL A 84 6.76 -1.34 -9.12
C VAL A 84 5.45 -0.59 -8.88
N PRO A 85 4.63 -0.33 -9.92
CA PRO A 85 3.41 0.46 -9.78
C PRO A 85 2.20 -0.36 -9.30
N LEU A 86 2.40 -1.53 -8.65
CA LEU A 86 1.29 -2.41 -8.29
C LEU A 86 0.29 -1.72 -7.35
N LEU A 87 0.74 -1.14 -6.23
CA LEU A 87 -0.19 -0.48 -5.32
C LEU A 87 -0.96 0.67 -5.99
N PRO A 88 -0.34 1.63 -6.72
CA PRO A 88 -1.09 2.64 -7.45
C PRO A 88 -2.14 2.07 -8.42
N CYS A 89 -1.80 1.02 -9.16
CA CYS A 89 -2.73 0.33 -10.07
C CYS A 89 -3.90 -0.29 -9.31
N VAL A 90 -3.62 -0.98 -8.21
CA VAL A 90 -4.64 -1.57 -7.35
C VAL A 90 -5.60 -0.51 -6.81
N LEU A 91 -5.08 0.61 -6.30
CA LEU A 91 -5.91 1.69 -5.75
C LEU A 91 -6.85 2.29 -6.81
N ALA A 92 -6.36 2.49 -8.03
CA ALA A 92 -7.19 2.96 -9.14
C ALA A 92 -8.19 1.88 -9.61
N GLY A 93 -7.72 0.63 -9.73
CA GLY A 93 -8.52 -0.51 -10.18
C GLY A 93 -9.73 -0.78 -9.29
N VAL A 94 -9.52 -0.90 -7.97
CA VAL A 94 -10.63 -1.13 -7.02
C VAL A 94 -11.63 0.02 -7.01
N MET A 95 -11.18 1.25 -7.24
CA MET A 95 -12.08 2.39 -7.35
C MET A 95 -12.93 2.32 -8.62
N ILE A 96 -12.35 1.99 -9.77
CA ILE A 96 -13.09 1.81 -11.03
C ILE A 96 -14.04 0.62 -10.93
N GLU A 97 -13.62 -0.48 -10.34
CA GLU A 97 -14.44 -1.68 -10.17
C GLU A 97 -15.68 -1.41 -9.32
N GLN A 98 -15.56 -0.64 -8.23
CA GLN A 98 -16.68 -0.35 -7.33
C GLN A 98 -17.54 0.83 -7.81
N ALA A 99 -16.92 1.89 -8.32
CA ALA A 99 -17.62 3.13 -8.64
C ALA A 99 -17.86 3.35 -10.14
N GLY A 100 -17.20 2.62 -11.04
CA GLY A 100 -17.37 2.75 -12.48
C GLY A 100 -18.70 2.19 -12.99
N SER A 101 -19.22 2.77 -14.10
CA SER A 101 -20.31 2.16 -14.86
C SER A 101 -19.85 0.86 -15.55
N PRO A 102 -20.76 0.00 -16.04
CA PRO A 102 -20.37 -1.19 -16.81
C PRO A 102 -19.43 -0.85 -17.98
N GLU A 103 -19.73 0.21 -18.74
CA GLU A 103 -18.93 0.63 -19.89
C GLU A 103 -17.53 1.14 -19.46
N GLN A 104 -17.43 1.80 -18.30
CA GLN A 104 -16.17 2.25 -17.75
C GLN A 104 -15.33 1.08 -17.27
N ARG A 105 -15.93 0.08 -16.63
CA ARG A 105 -15.26 -1.16 -16.21
C ARG A 105 -14.74 -1.93 -17.42
N GLU A 106 -15.58 -2.17 -18.44
CA GLU A 106 -15.18 -2.84 -19.68
C GLU A 106 -14.03 -2.15 -20.41
N ARG A 107 -13.97 -0.81 -20.34
CA ARG A 107 -12.93 -0.03 -21.01
C ARG A 107 -11.59 -0.06 -20.26
N TRP A 108 -11.59 -0.01 -18.94
CA TRP A 108 -10.35 0.22 -18.19
C TRP A 108 -9.83 -1.01 -17.45
N LEU A 109 -10.70 -1.86 -16.88
CA LEU A 109 -10.25 -2.98 -16.06
C LEU A 109 -9.40 -4.00 -16.80
N PRO A 110 -9.65 -4.34 -18.08
CA PRO A 110 -8.79 -5.28 -18.80
C PRO A 110 -7.33 -4.82 -18.90
N GLY A 111 -7.10 -3.53 -19.15
CA GLY A 111 -5.76 -2.97 -19.21
C GLY A 111 -5.07 -2.95 -17.82
N PHE A 112 -5.82 -2.79 -16.74
CA PHE A 112 -5.27 -2.95 -15.38
C PHE A 112 -4.98 -4.41 -15.05
N ALA A 113 -5.87 -5.34 -15.43
CA ALA A 113 -5.71 -6.75 -15.12
C ALA A 113 -4.45 -7.38 -15.72
N ASN A 114 -4.09 -6.97 -16.95
CA ASN A 114 -2.89 -7.44 -17.64
C ASN A 114 -1.65 -6.55 -17.41
N GLY A 115 -1.82 -5.41 -16.71
CA GLY A 115 -0.74 -4.46 -16.41
C GLY A 115 -0.27 -3.59 -17.58
N GLU A 116 -0.98 -3.59 -18.72
CA GLU A 116 -0.71 -2.69 -19.85
C GLU A 116 -1.08 -1.25 -19.53
N THR A 117 -2.07 -1.06 -18.64
CA THR A 117 -2.49 0.24 -18.15
C THR A 117 -2.06 0.42 -16.70
N ILE A 118 -1.20 1.39 -16.46
CA ILE A 118 -0.85 1.82 -15.10
C ILE A 118 -1.89 2.85 -14.64
N GLY A 119 -2.44 2.63 -13.45
CA GLY A 119 -3.36 3.55 -12.79
C GLY A 119 -2.73 4.28 -11.62
N ALA A 120 -3.32 5.40 -11.24
CA ALA A 120 -2.98 6.10 -10.02
C ALA A 120 -4.22 6.68 -9.35
N LEU A 121 -4.28 6.63 -8.01
CA LEU A 121 -5.35 7.22 -7.21
C LEU A 121 -4.81 8.40 -6.41
N GLY A 122 -5.54 9.53 -6.43
CA GLY A 122 -5.17 10.72 -5.67
C GLY A 122 -6.37 11.48 -5.13
N LYS A 123 -6.09 12.51 -4.33
CA LYS A 123 -7.08 13.48 -3.89
C LYS A 123 -6.84 14.82 -4.57
N VAL A 124 -7.91 15.39 -5.13
CA VAL A 124 -7.88 16.68 -5.81
C VAL A 124 -8.60 17.74 -4.99
N ARG A 125 -8.02 18.92 -4.93
CA ARG A 125 -8.63 20.11 -4.35
C ARG A 125 -8.44 21.28 -5.30
N GLU A 126 -9.55 21.92 -5.69
CA GLU A 126 -9.51 23.07 -6.62
C GLU A 126 -8.74 22.80 -7.92
N GLY A 127 -8.92 21.57 -8.46
CA GLY A 127 -8.27 21.13 -9.70
C GLY A 127 -6.81 20.71 -9.57
N VAL A 128 -6.24 20.67 -8.35
CA VAL A 128 -4.86 20.27 -8.08
C VAL A 128 -4.81 19.10 -7.12
N ALA A 129 -4.09 18.04 -7.48
CA ALA A 129 -3.69 16.96 -6.59
C ALA A 129 -2.16 17.05 -6.39
N GLU A 130 -1.74 17.46 -5.19
CA GLU A 130 -0.36 17.87 -4.91
C GLU A 130 0.64 16.71 -4.91
N LEU A 131 0.19 15.51 -4.52
CA LEU A 131 1.02 14.32 -4.45
C LEU A 131 0.19 13.10 -4.83
N VAL A 132 0.42 12.59 -6.03
CA VAL A 132 -0.22 11.37 -6.53
C VAL A 132 0.86 10.35 -6.85
N VAL A 133 0.88 9.29 -6.06
CA VAL A 133 1.83 8.19 -6.20
C VAL A 133 1.56 7.45 -7.52
N GLY A 134 2.61 7.19 -8.29
CA GLY A 134 2.51 6.52 -9.59
C GLY A 134 1.99 7.38 -10.74
N ALA A 135 1.65 8.67 -10.51
CA ALA A 135 1.08 9.53 -11.55
C ALA A 135 2.00 9.77 -12.75
N LEU A 136 3.32 9.68 -12.58
CA LEU A 136 4.28 9.91 -13.66
C LEU A 136 4.14 8.87 -14.77
N ASP A 137 3.83 7.63 -14.40
CA ASP A 137 3.73 6.48 -15.31
C ASP A 137 2.26 6.12 -15.63
N ALA A 138 1.29 6.76 -14.96
CA ALA A 138 -0.12 6.43 -15.09
C ALA A 138 -0.72 6.89 -16.44
N GLN A 139 -1.45 6.00 -17.10
CA GLN A 139 -2.30 6.28 -18.25
C GLN A 139 -3.72 6.68 -17.80
N VAL A 140 -4.17 6.19 -16.64
CA VAL A 140 -5.47 6.51 -16.05
C VAL A 140 -5.27 7.03 -14.64
N LEU A 141 -5.79 8.21 -14.36
CA LEU A 141 -5.76 8.83 -13.04
C LEU A 141 -7.17 8.90 -12.47
N VAL A 142 -7.35 8.35 -11.28
CA VAL A 142 -8.61 8.39 -10.55
C VAL A 142 -8.45 9.39 -9.41
N LEU A 143 -9.24 10.46 -9.42
CA LEU A 143 -9.11 11.54 -8.46
C LEU A 143 -10.40 11.71 -7.66
N LEU A 144 -10.25 11.62 -6.33
CA LEU A 144 -11.29 11.89 -5.33
C LEU A 144 -11.29 13.38 -5.00
N ASP A 145 -12.46 13.97 -4.88
CA ASP A 145 -12.58 15.31 -4.30
C ASP A 145 -12.06 15.35 -2.84
N ALA A 146 -11.88 16.55 -2.29
CA ALA A 146 -11.35 16.72 -0.93
C ALA A 146 -12.24 16.05 0.14
N ALA A 147 -13.56 15.98 -0.10
CA ALA A 147 -14.51 15.34 0.81
C ALA A 147 -14.56 13.81 0.64
N GLY A 148 -14.07 13.27 -0.49
CA GLY A 148 -14.19 11.86 -0.83
C GLY A 148 -15.59 11.45 -1.26
N SER A 149 -16.38 12.40 -1.75
CA SER A 149 -17.77 12.19 -2.16
C SER A 149 -17.95 12.11 -3.67
N GLU A 150 -17.07 12.73 -4.43
CA GLU A 150 -17.02 12.69 -5.89
C GLU A 150 -15.69 12.08 -6.34
N VAL A 151 -15.76 11.18 -7.32
CA VAL A 151 -14.57 10.59 -7.94
C VAL A 151 -14.67 10.67 -9.45
N ARG A 152 -13.56 11.03 -10.09
CA ARG A 152 -13.47 11.13 -11.54
C ARG A 152 -12.25 10.38 -12.06
N ALA A 153 -12.43 9.72 -13.20
CA ALA A 153 -11.33 9.12 -13.96
C ALA A 153 -10.93 10.05 -15.10
N TYR A 154 -9.62 10.18 -15.27
CA TYR A 154 -8.98 11.00 -16.32
C TYR A 154 -8.01 10.14 -17.11
N THR A 155 -7.98 10.30 -18.43
CA THR A 155 -6.88 9.80 -19.24
C THR A 155 -5.67 10.72 -19.09
N ARG A 156 -4.49 10.22 -19.45
CA ARG A 156 -3.23 10.97 -19.31
C ARG A 156 -3.24 12.31 -20.07
N GLU A 157 -3.95 12.37 -21.20
CA GLU A 157 -4.07 13.56 -22.05
C GLU A 157 -4.97 14.65 -21.45
N GLN A 158 -5.84 14.29 -20.50
CA GLN A 158 -6.79 15.23 -19.86
C GLN A 158 -6.19 15.95 -18.65
N VAL A 159 -4.97 15.62 -18.26
CA VAL A 159 -4.29 16.19 -17.10
C VAL A 159 -2.88 16.61 -17.41
N THR A 160 -2.35 17.55 -16.64
CA THR A 160 -0.90 17.84 -16.60
C THR A 160 -0.31 17.16 -15.38
N VAL A 161 0.80 16.44 -15.56
CA VAL A 161 1.52 15.78 -14.46
C VAL A 161 2.94 16.30 -14.43
N GLU A 162 3.35 16.83 -13.29
CA GLU A 162 4.69 17.34 -13.02
C GLU A 162 5.33 16.50 -11.92
N PRO A 163 6.62 16.11 -12.03
CA PRO A 163 7.28 15.35 -10.97
C PRO A 163 7.36 16.18 -9.68
N VAL A 164 7.20 15.53 -8.53
CA VAL A 164 7.40 16.11 -7.21
C VAL A 164 8.33 15.25 -6.38
N ASP A 165 9.10 15.91 -5.51
CA ASP A 165 9.95 15.21 -4.56
C ASP A 165 9.07 14.48 -3.54
N SER A 166 9.13 13.16 -3.56
CA SER A 166 8.50 12.30 -2.56
C SER A 166 9.45 12.02 -1.40
N ILE A 167 8.92 11.89 -0.20
CA ILE A 167 9.71 11.42 0.95
C ILE A 167 10.25 10.00 0.70
N ASP A 168 9.51 9.17 -0.04
CA ASP A 168 9.91 7.83 -0.45
C ASP A 168 10.37 7.82 -1.92
N PRO A 169 11.67 7.85 -2.20
CA PRO A 169 12.16 7.84 -3.57
C PRO A 169 12.01 6.48 -4.28
N THR A 170 11.66 5.41 -3.56
CA THR A 170 11.30 4.12 -4.17
C THR A 170 9.92 4.15 -4.83
N ARG A 171 9.17 5.26 -4.65
CA ARG A 171 7.82 5.44 -5.17
C ARG A 171 7.67 6.83 -5.77
N PRO A 172 7.95 6.99 -7.07
CA PRO A 172 7.80 8.26 -7.78
C PRO A 172 6.38 8.82 -7.65
N ALA A 173 6.25 10.12 -7.50
CA ALA A 173 4.99 10.82 -7.37
C ALA A 173 4.93 12.04 -8.29
N GLY A 174 3.73 12.47 -8.62
CA GLY A 174 3.49 13.65 -9.43
C GLY A 174 2.46 14.59 -8.84
N LEU A 175 2.60 15.87 -9.13
CA LEU A 175 1.55 16.88 -8.99
C LEU A 175 0.68 16.80 -10.24
N VAL A 176 -0.62 16.62 -10.04
CA VAL A 176 -1.60 16.49 -11.11
C VAL A 176 -2.49 17.71 -11.15
N ARG A 177 -2.65 18.33 -12.33
CA ARG A 177 -3.59 19.42 -12.57
C ARG A 177 -4.65 18.95 -13.54
N THR A 178 -5.93 19.15 -13.15
CA THR A 178 -7.07 18.84 -14.00
C THR A 178 -7.62 20.10 -14.66
N SER A 179 -8.16 19.95 -15.87
CA SER A 179 -8.91 21.02 -16.53
C SER A 179 -10.38 20.99 -16.11
N ALA A 180 -11.00 22.16 -15.99
CA ALA A 180 -12.42 22.26 -15.66
C ALA A 180 -13.28 21.49 -16.66
N GLY A 181 -14.15 20.63 -16.15
CA GLY A 181 -15.06 19.81 -16.98
C GLY A 181 -14.41 18.57 -17.62
N ALA A 182 -13.10 18.35 -17.43
CA ALA A 182 -12.44 17.14 -17.88
C ALA A 182 -12.72 15.95 -16.93
N GLY A 183 -12.42 14.74 -17.44
CA GLY A 183 -12.60 13.49 -16.70
C GLY A 183 -14.06 13.02 -16.68
N GLU A 184 -14.22 11.74 -16.42
CA GLU A 184 -15.54 11.07 -16.35
C GLU A 184 -15.86 10.78 -14.89
N THR A 185 -17.07 11.12 -14.46
CA THR A 185 -17.56 10.82 -13.11
C THR A 185 -17.75 9.30 -12.97
N LEU A 186 -17.38 8.76 -11.83
CA LEU A 186 -17.66 7.40 -11.42
C LEU A 186 -18.78 7.49 -10.36
N ASP A 187 -20.00 7.03 -10.71
CA ASP A 187 -21.22 7.29 -9.92
C ASP A 187 -21.68 6.09 -9.06
N GLY A 188 -20.88 4.99 -9.02
CA GLY A 188 -21.22 3.80 -8.25
C GLY A 188 -20.80 3.89 -6.78
N ASP A 189 -20.34 2.77 -6.21
CA ASP A 189 -19.97 2.67 -4.78
C ASP A 189 -18.57 3.25 -4.50
N VAL A 190 -18.50 4.57 -4.42
CA VAL A 190 -17.26 5.30 -4.08
C VAL A 190 -16.75 4.89 -2.68
N SER A 191 -17.67 4.69 -1.72
CA SER A 191 -17.28 4.32 -0.35
C SER A 191 -16.63 2.94 -0.31
N GLY A 192 -17.22 1.96 -0.98
CA GLY A 192 -16.65 0.61 -1.09
C GLY A 192 -15.30 0.59 -1.81
N GLY A 193 -15.12 1.44 -2.82
CA GLY A 193 -13.83 1.63 -3.48
C GLY A 193 -12.75 2.20 -2.55
N ILE A 194 -13.10 3.23 -1.76
CA ILE A 194 -12.20 3.80 -0.74
C ILE A 194 -11.83 2.74 0.29
N ASP A 195 -12.80 1.96 0.78
CA ASP A 195 -12.56 0.97 1.82
C ASP A 195 -11.60 -0.14 1.37
N ARG A 196 -11.76 -0.65 0.16
CA ARG A 196 -10.84 -1.62 -0.43
C ARG A 196 -9.44 -1.03 -0.62
N ALA A 197 -9.35 0.22 -1.08
CA ALA A 197 -8.08 0.92 -1.20
C ALA A 197 -7.38 1.08 0.17
N LEU A 198 -8.12 1.40 1.24
CA LEU A 198 -7.59 1.48 2.60
C LEU A 198 -7.03 0.14 3.09
N VAL A 199 -7.68 -0.99 2.75
CA VAL A 199 -7.19 -2.34 3.11
C VAL A 199 -5.87 -2.63 2.38
N ALA A 200 -5.77 -2.34 1.08
CA ALA A 200 -4.54 -2.53 0.32
C ALA A 200 -3.36 -1.74 0.90
N ILE A 201 -3.57 -0.46 1.24
CA ILE A 201 -2.54 0.38 1.88
C ILE A 201 -2.18 -0.16 3.28
N ALA A 202 -3.16 -0.59 4.07
CA ALA A 202 -2.92 -1.17 5.39
C ALA A 202 -2.08 -2.45 5.30
N SER A 203 -2.34 -3.30 4.30
CA SER A 203 -1.57 -4.52 4.05
C SER A 203 -0.11 -4.23 3.73
N GLU A 204 0.17 -3.24 2.89
CA GLU A 204 1.54 -2.83 2.60
C GLU A 204 2.25 -2.33 3.86
N LEU A 205 1.58 -1.51 4.69
CA LEU A 205 2.13 -1.03 5.97
C LEU A 205 2.44 -2.16 6.97
N VAL A 206 1.65 -3.24 6.96
CA VAL A 206 1.95 -4.45 7.76
C VAL A 206 3.27 -5.07 7.29
N GLY A 207 3.45 -5.24 5.98
CA GLY A 207 4.69 -5.78 5.40
C GLY A 207 5.92 -4.91 5.71
N VAL A 208 5.79 -3.59 5.61
CA VAL A 208 6.83 -2.62 6.00
C VAL A 208 7.21 -2.77 7.48
N SER A 209 6.19 -2.89 8.36
CA SER A 209 6.41 -3.05 9.81
C SER A 209 7.10 -4.36 10.14
N GLU A 210 6.66 -5.46 9.55
CA GLU A 210 7.25 -6.79 9.74
C GLU A 210 8.73 -6.78 9.33
N ARG A 211 9.03 -6.23 8.16
CA ARG A 211 10.42 -6.16 7.67
C ARG A 211 11.30 -5.31 8.58
N ALA A 212 10.82 -4.17 9.05
CA ALA A 212 11.55 -3.31 9.98
C ALA A 212 11.85 -4.03 11.31
N LEU A 213 10.87 -4.77 11.84
CA LEU A 213 11.05 -5.59 13.03
C LEU A 213 12.09 -6.69 12.83
N GLU A 214 12.01 -7.46 11.73
CA GLU A 214 12.96 -8.53 11.41
C GLU A 214 14.38 -8.01 11.33
N MET A 215 14.60 -6.93 10.57
CA MET A 215 15.93 -6.30 10.44
C MET A 215 16.45 -5.83 11.79
N THR A 216 15.57 -5.24 12.61
CA THR A 216 15.94 -4.78 13.94
C THR A 216 16.34 -5.93 14.85
N VAL A 217 15.54 -7.00 14.90
CA VAL A 217 15.82 -8.18 15.73
C VAL A 217 17.13 -8.86 15.30
N ALA A 218 17.39 -8.98 14.00
CA ALA A 218 18.66 -9.50 13.49
C ALA A 218 19.83 -8.62 13.94
N TYR A 219 19.73 -7.31 13.72
CA TYR A 219 20.80 -6.36 14.09
C TYR A 219 21.12 -6.38 15.59
N VAL A 220 20.10 -6.31 16.48
CA VAL A 220 20.34 -6.21 17.92
C VAL A 220 20.87 -7.53 18.54
N LYS A 221 20.68 -8.67 17.86
CA LYS A 221 21.26 -9.96 18.25
C LYS A 221 22.77 -10.03 17.93
N GLU A 222 23.20 -9.38 16.86
CA GLU A 222 24.59 -9.43 16.39
C GLU A 222 25.44 -8.28 16.94
N ARG A 223 24.89 -7.05 16.98
CA ARG A 223 25.59 -5.86 17.44
C ARG A 223 25.93 -5.94 18.92
N LYS A 224 27.20 -5.82 19.25
CA LYS A 224 27.70 -5.87 20.65
C LYS A 224 28.14 -4.48 21.12
N GLN A 225 27.79 -4.15 22.36
CA GLN A 225 28.28 -3.01 23.11
C GLN A 225 28.52 -3.46 24.56
N PHE A 226 29.61 -2.97 25.20
CA PHE A 226 29.97 -3.35 26.57
C PHE A 226 30.09 -4.88 26.78
N GLY A 227 30.55 -5.61 25.74
CA GLY A 227 30.76 -7.05 25.77
C GLY A 227 29.56 -7.96 25.54
N VAL A 228 28.34 -7.40 25.41
CA VAL A 228 27.10 -8.18 25.19
C VAL A 228 26.35 -7.69 23.97
N PRO A 229 25.49 -8.54 23.33
CA PRO A 229 24.55 -8.08 22.30
C PRO A 229 23.67 -6.95 22.82
N VAL A 230 23.42 -5.92 21.99
CA VAL A 230 22.61 -4.78 22.45
C VAL A 230 21.16 -5.17 22.76
N GLY A 231 20.65 -6.24 22.15
CA GLY A 231 19.33 -6.81 22.45
C GLY A 231 19.20 -7.39 23.87
N ALA A 232 20.30 -7.61 24.60
CA ALA A 232 20.27 -8.04 26.00
C ALA A 232 19.82 -6.91 26.95
N TYR A 233 19.92 -5.66 26.54
CA TYR A 233 19.44 -4.53 27.35
C TYR A 233 17.91 -4.40 27.28
N GLN A 234 17.25 -4.28 28.45
CA GLN A 234 15.79 -4.20 28.55
C GLN A 234 15.20 -3.06 27.69
N ALA A 235 15.88 -1.91 27.61
CA ALA A 235 15.43 -0.79 26.79
C ALA A 235 15.32 -1.14 25.29
N VAL A 236 16.14 -2.08 24.81
CA VAL A 236 16.14 -2.56 23.41
C VAL A 236 15.17 -3.72 23.25
N SER A 237 15.24 -4.74 24.13
CA SER A 237 14.36 -5.91 24.02
C SER A 237 12.89 -5.57 24.19
N HIS A 238 12.54 -4.65 25.12
CA HIS A 238 11.16 -4.19 25.31
C HIS A 238 10.67 -3.38 24.08
N ARG A 239 11.55 -2.59 23.45
CA ARG A 239 11.25 -1.92 22.19
C ARG A 239 10.91 -2.92 21.08
N CYS A 240 11.70 -3.97 20.90
CA CYS A 240 11.40 -5.02 19.92
C CYS A 240 10.08 -5.75 20.24
N ALA A 241 9.79 -5.99 21.52
CA ALA A 241 8.51 -6.58 21.93
C ALA A 241 7.32 -5.67 21.61
N GLN A 242 7.45 -4.35 21.82
CA GLN A 242 6.42 -3.38 21.44
C GLN A 242 6.23 -3.33 19.92
N MET A 243 7.33 -3.32 19.15
CA MET A 243 7.27 -3.38 17.68
C MET A 243 6.50 -4.62 17.21
N LEU A 244 6.74 -5.78 17.82
CA LEU A 244 6.01 -7.01 17.51
C LEU A 244 4.52 -6.86 17.83
N LEU A 245 4.16 -6.36 19.01
CA LEU A 245 2.77 -6.15 19.42
C LEU A 245 2.03 -5.23 18.44
N ASP A 246 2.64 -4.11 18.05
CA ASP A 246 2.03 -3.15 17.13
C ASP A 246 1.87 -3.74 15.72
N THR A 247 2.87 -4.50 15.24
CA THR A 247 2.80 -5.20 13.94
C THR A 247 1.68 -6.23 13.93
N GLU A 248 1.59 -7.09 14.96
CA GLU A 248 0.57 -8.13 15.03
C GLU A 248 -0.84 -7.57 15.21
N LYS A 249 -1.00 -6.47 15.94
CA LYS A 249 -2.27 -5.74 16.04
C LYS A 249 -2.70 -5.20 14.67
N ALA A 250 -1.79 -4.59 13.92
CA ALA A 250 -2.06 -4.10 12.57
C ALA A 250 -2.41 -5.26 11.64
N ARG A 251 -1.66 -6.37 11.69
CA ARG A 251 -1.91 -7.57 10.89
C ARG A 251 -3.31 -8.14 11.15
N ALA A 252 -3.69 -8.33 12.41
CA ALA A 252 -4.98 -8.89 12.78
C ALA A 252 -6.16 -8.03 12.30
N THR A 253 -6.05 -6.70 12.44
CA THR A 253 -7.11 -5.78 11.96
C THR A 253 -7.18 -5.72 10.44
N THR A 254 -6.04 -5.81 9.74
CA THR A 254 -5.98 -5.82 8.29
C THR A 254 -6.52 -7.13 7.71
N ALA A 255 -6.16 -8.27 8.29
CA ALA A 255 -6.71 -9.57 7.90
C ALA A 255 -8.24 -9.62 8.07
N PHE A 256 -8.75 -9.06 9.18
CA PHE A 256 -10.18 -8.93 9.37
C PHE A 256 -10.84 -8.06 8.29
N ALA A 257 -10.23 -6.94 7.92
CA ALA A 257 -10.79 -6.05 6.90
C ALA A 257 -10.78 -6.68 5.50
N ALA A 258 -9.70 -7.38 5.13
CA ALA A 258 -9.63 -8.13 3.88
C ALA A 258 -10.71 -9.23 3.83
N TRP A 259 -10.85 -10.01 4.90
CA TRP A 259 -11.93 -11.00 5.02
C TRP A 259 -13.32 -10.37 4.94
N ALA A 260 -13.55 -9.22 5.59
CA ALA A 260 -14.85 -8.55 5.58
C ALA A 260 -15.24 -8.09 4.17
N ALA A 261 -14.29 -7.66 3.36
CA ALA A 261 -14.56 -7.27 1.97
C ALA A 261 -15.15 -8.41 1.13
N ASP A 262 -14.71 -9.64 1.40
CA ASP A 262 -15.11 -10.83 0.62
C ASP A 262 -16.31 -11.56 1.23
N ALA A 263 -16.39 -11.64 2.58
CA ALA A 263 -17.36 -12.48 3.28
C ALA A 263 -18.47 -11.72 4.02
N ASP A 264 -18.25 -10.46 4.40
CA ASP A 264 -19.21 -9.63 5.13
C ASP A 264 -19.07 -8.14 4.76
N PRO A 265 -19.44 -7.77 3.50
CA PRO A 265 -19.22 -6.42 2.98
C PRO A 265 -19.90 -5.31 3.80
N GLN A 266 -20.93 -5.62 4.59
CA GLN A 266 -21.61 -4.64 5.45
C GLN A 266 -20.68 -4.12 6.55
N ARG A 267 -19.68 -4.90 6.96
CA ARG A 267 -18.68 -4.52 7.96
C ARG A 267 -17.41 -3.92 7.37
N LEU A 268 -17.29 -3.88 6.06
CA LEU A 268 -16.06 -3.42 5.40
C LEU A 268 -15.67 -2.00 5.82
N GLY A 269 -16.62 -1.06 5.87
CA GLY A 269 -16.35 0.33 6.23
C GLY A 269 -15.75 0.51 7.62
N GLU A 270 -16.30 -0.21 8.61
CA GLU A 270 -15.77 -0.27 9.98
C GLU A 270 -14.38 -0.92 10.00
N ALA A 271 -14.27 -2.08 9.38
CA ALA A 271 -13.04 -2.87 9.37
C ALA A 271 -11.88 -2.16 8.66
N ALA A 272 -12.13 -1.54 7.51
CA ALA A 272 -11.12 -0.80 6.74
C ALA A 272 -10.60 0.43 7.49
N ALA A 273 -11.51 1.20 8.15
CA ALA A 273 -11.11 2.32 8.99
C ALA A 273 -10.25 1.88 10.17
N MET A 274 -10.61 0.77 10.84
CA MET A 274 -9.84 0.19 11.93
C MET A 274 -8.47 -0.31 11.47
N ALA A 275 -8.42 -1.05 10.36
CA ALA A 275 -7.19 -1.59 9.78
C ALA A 275 -6.22 -0.47 9.40
N LYS A 276 -6.69 0.53 8.64
CA LYS A 276 -5.84 1.65 8.20
C LYS A 276 -5.35 2.49 9.38
N ALA A 277 -6.18 2.71 10.40
CA ALA A 277 -5.74 3.42 11.60
C ALA A 277 -4.62 2.66 12.33
N ALA A 278 -4.81 1.36 12.58
CA ALA A 278 -3.82 0.52 13.26
C ALA A 278 -2.53 0.37 12.45
N ALA A 279 -2.64 0.10 11.14
CA ALA A 279 -1.48 -0.09 10.28
C ALA A 279 -0.69 1.21 10.08
N SER A 280 -1.36 2.37 9.99
CA SER A 280 -0.68 3.67 9.88
C SER A 280 0.14 4.00 11.13
N GLU A 281 -0.39 3.72 12.34
CA GLU A 281 0.38 3.89 13.57
C GLU A 281 1.52 2.90 13.68
N ALA A 282 1.23 1.60 13.47
CA ALA A 282 2.25 0.57 13.54
C ALA A 282 3.38 0.85 12.54
N GLY A 283 3.06 1.18 11.28
CA GLY A 283 4.04 1.49 10.24
C GLY A 283 5.03 2.56 10.69
N VAL A 284 4.51 3.69 11.17
CA VAL A 284 5.35 4.82 11.60
C VAL A 284 6.14 4.50 12.87
N GLU A 285 5.48 3.98 13.92
CA GLU A 285 6.11 3.73 15.22
C GLU A 285 7.13 2.59 15.18
N VAL A 286 6.83 1.51 14.46
CA VAL A 286 7.74 0.36 14.31
C VAL A 286 8.98 0.75 13.54
N THR A 287 8.82 1.45 12.41
CA THR A 287 9.97 1.86 11.60
C THR A 287 10.81 2.95 12.27
N ALA A 288 10.20 3.89 13.00
CA ALA A 288 10.93 4.85 13.82
C ALA A 288 11.69 4.15 14.96
N SER A 289 11.07 3.16 15.60
CA SER A 289 11.70 2.32 16.62
C SER A 289 12.87 1.50 16.04
N ALA A 290 12.75 1.03 14.81
CA ALA A 290 13.83 0.34 14.10
C ALA A 290 15.05 1.26 13.89
N ILE A 291 14.84 2.48 13.39
CA ILE A 291 15.93 3.47 13.25
C ILE A 291 16.60 3.72 14.61
N GLN A 292 15.82 3.94 15.65
CA GLN A 292 16.35 4.19 17.00
C GLN A 292 17.15 3.00 17.54
N ALA A 293 16.70 1.76 17.30
CA ALA A 293 17.38 0.55 17.77
C ALA A 293 18.70 0.29 17.02
N HIS A 294 18.82 0.72 15.76
CA HIS A 294 20.06 0.68 15.00
C HIS A 294 21.07 1.75 15.46
N GLY A 295 20.62 2.79 16.17
CA GLY A 295 21.48 3.88 16.63
C GLY A 295 22.01 4.72 15.45
N GLY A 296 23.24 5.18 15.52
CA GLY A 296 23.83 6.08 14.53
C GLY A 296 23.76 5.57 13.10
N ILE A 297 23.93 4.27 12.86
CA ILE A 297 23.87 3.68 11.52
C ILE A 297 22.45 3.75 10.92
N GLY A 298 21.41 3.71 11.75
CA GLY A 298 20.03 3.79 11.29
C GLY A 298 19.67 5.11 10.57
N PHE A 299 20.47 6.16 10.73
CA PHE A 299 20.34 7.44 10.04
C PHE A 299 21.25 7.59 8.81
N THR A 300 22.06 6.58 8.52
CA THR A 300 22.98 6.61 7.38
C THR A 300 22.41 5.90 6.18
N TRP A 301 22.93 6.21 5.00
CA TRP A 301 22.57 5.54 3.75
C TRP A 301 23.07 4.08 3.67
N GLU A 302 23.87 3.64 4.65
CA GLU A 302 24.38 2.27 4.76
C GLU A 302 23.32 1.28 5.29
N ALA A 303 22.31 1.77 6.03
CA ALA A 303 21.26 0.96 6.61
C ALA A 303 19.93 1.15 5.90
N ASP A 304 19.31 0.08 5.41
CA ASP A 304 18.04 0.14 4.66
C ASP A 304 16.81 0.49 5.50
N VAL A 305 16.95 0.48 6.81
CA VAL A 305 15.82 0.70 7.73
C VAL A 305 15.15 2.07 7.54
N HIS A 306 15.87 3.09 7.08
CA HIS A 306 15.29 4.41 6.83
C HIS A 306 14.39 4.44 5.58
N TRP A 307 14.58 3.53 4.61
CA TRP A 307 13.69 3.40 3.45
C TRP A 307 12.30 2.92 3.88
N LEU A 308 12.26 1.95 4.79
CA LEU A 308 11.00 1.47 5.37
C LEU A 308 10.26 2.58 6.13
N TYR A 309 10.98 3.43 6.86
CA TYR A 309 10.38 4.59 7.54
C TYR A 309 9.78 5.59 6.57
N LYS A 310 10.47 5.90 5.48
CA LYS A 310 9.99 6.80 4.43
C LYS A 310 8.73 6.25 3.75
N ARG A 311 8.72 4.97 3.40
CA ARG A 311 7.53 4.28 2.87
C ARG A 311 6.37 4.33 3.85
N ALA A 312 6.62 4.02 5.13
CA ALA A 312 5.58 4.06 6.16
C ALA A 312 4.96 5.45 6.32
N LEU A 313 5.76 6.52 6.28
CA LEU A 313 5.26 7.89 6.35
C LEU A 313 4.37 8.25 5.15
N LEU A 314 4.79 7.86 3.94
CA LEU A 314 4.02 8.09 2.73
C LEU A 314 2.68 7.34 2.78
N ASP A 315 2.71 6.02 3.00
CA ASP A 315 1.52 5.17 2.99
C ASP A 315 0.55 5.50 4.13
N ALA A 316 1.08 5.88 5.31
CA ALA A 316 0.24 6.35 6.42
C ALA A 316 -0.56 7.61 6.06
N ALA A 317 -0.03 8.48 5.20
CA ALA A 317 -0.71 9.70 4.76
C ALA A 317 -1.76 9.44 3.66
N LEU A 318 -1.58 8.40 2.83
CA LEU A 318 -2.48 8.10 1.71
C LEU A 318 -3.92 7.85 2.20
N LEU A 319 -4.88 8.49 1.56
CA LEU A 319 -6.33 8.44 1.84
C LEU A 319 -6.72 8.79 3.29
N GLY A 320 -5.82 9.44 4.03
CA GLY A 320 -6.03 9.88 5.41
C GLY A 320 -5.36 8.98 6.46
N GLY A 321 -4.67 9.63 7.39
CA GLY A 321 -3.90 8.97 8.45
C GLY A 321 -4.76 8.45 9.62
N ALA A 322 -4.09 7.84 10.60
CA ALA A 322 -4.74 7.17 11.74
C ALA A 322 -5.79 8.03 12.46
N LYS A 323 -5.51 9.32 12.69
CA LYS A 323 -6.47 10.24 13.33
C LYS A 323 -7.77 10.38 12.54
N GLN A 324 -7.66 10.51 11.21
CA GLN A 324 -8.83 10.66 10.34
C GLN A 324 -9.63 9.37 10.25
N GLN A 325 -8.96 8.21 10.18
CA GLN A 325 -9.63 6.92 10.16
C GLN A 325 -10.31 6.60 11.50
N ARG A 326 -9.75 6.99 12.64
CA ARG A 326 -10.43 6.88 13.94
C ARG A 326 -11.66 7.78 14.03
N ALA A 327 -11.59 9.00 13.51
CA ALA A 327 -12.74 9.88 13.46
C ALA A 327 -13.85 9.30 12.58
N ARG A 328 -13.50 8.71 11.43
CA ARG A 328 -14.43 7.98 10.56
C ARG A 328 -15.07 6.79 11.30
N LEU A 329 -14.27 5.96 11.96
CA LEU A 329 -14.75 4.82 12.74
C LEU A 329 -15.72 5.26 13.84
N ALA A 330 -15.39 6.32 14.58
CA ALA A 330 -16.28 6.86 15.61
C ALA A 330 -17.62 7.35 15.03
N GLY A 331 -17.60 7.96 13.83
CA GLY A 331 -18.82 8.33 13.12
C GLY A 331 -19.67 7.11 12.72
N ILE A 332 -19.07 6.06 12.20
CA ILE A 332 -19.79 4.81 11.85
C ILE A 332 -20.47 4.22 13.10
N LEU A 333 -19.71 4.06 14.21
CA LEU A 333 -20.21 3.45 15.45
C LEU A 333 -21.27 4.30 16.17
N ALA A 334 -21.32 5.60 15.94
CA ALA A 334 -22.34 6.47 16.54
C ALA A 334 -23.72 6.35 15.85
N HIS A 335 -23.79 5.73 14.68
CA HIS A 335 -25.00 5.56 13.89
C HIS A 335 -25.49 4.10 13.81
N THR A 336 -24.75 3.17 14.44
CA THR A 336 -25.15 1.77 14.67
C THR A 336 -25.78 1.63 16.06
#